data_f007fdf2fc5aae0610e7fb206eac94ec
#
_entry.id   f007fdf2fc5aae0610e7fb206eac94ec
#
_cell.length_a   1.000
_cell.length_b   1.000
_cell.length_c   1.000
_cell.angle_alpha   90.00
_cell.angle_beta   90.00
_cell.angle_gamma   90.00
#
_symmetry.space_group_name_H-M   'P 1'
#
loop_
_entity.id
_entity.type
_entity.pdbx_description
1 polymer ?
#
loop_
_entity_poly.entity_id
_entity_poly.type
_entity_poly.pdbx_seq_one_letter_code
_entity_poly.pdbx_strand_id
1 'polypeptide(L)'
;MLTRRDFGLSVGALVAVPAFAQGVKVLKVANTAGVMDAQQCFVTCGQHPKLNFYKQESVDVEYVNMTSITQALQSLMTNQVHFGPMAPGILLPALAREPSLDLVAVYEWLPRNANVICVKPGSAIKSAADLAGKRIGVRNQGDPGIVVTKTMLAELGLKDDKCEYIAIGDGLPAGAAIDNDRVDAFVTFDTAAARVELVGTKLRYVPLSPKFNQVGSSWIAVPRKALKDDRKAYVGLFRAMAKSTLFAHSNLDAAFDAHWAVYPESKPKSKTEDEARKEMRFILKDRKENWMRRADDPDQRFGASSLAEWKAHIDVTAETAKLPDLAKQVDANKVFSNELIDEVNQFDKEAIIAMAKGFKVS
;
A
#
# COMPACT_ATOMS: atom_id res chain seq x y z
N MET A 1 38.81 -13.71 77.02
CA MET A 1 39.25 -12.53 76.30
C MET A 1 39.20 -12.86 74.80
N LEU A 2 38.16 -12.44 74.13
CA LEU A 2 37.98 -12.67 72.70
C LEU A 2 37.57 -11.34 72.06
N THR A 3 38.38 -10.92 71.15
CA THR A 3 38.39 -9.64 70.43
C THR A 3 37.28 -9.57 69.40
N ARG A 4 36.69 -8.39 69.25
CA ARG A 4 35.69 -8.03 68.24
C ARG A 4 36.29 -8.13 66.82
N ARG A 5 35.58 -8.75 65.90
CA ARG A 5 35.87 -8.76 64.48
C ARG A 5 34.86 -7.88 63.74
N ASP A 6 35.40 -7.06 62.90
CA ASP A 6 34.72 -6.12 62.02
C ASP A 6 33.77 -6.83 61.04
N PHE A 7 32.52 -6.29 60.97
CA PHE A 7 31.55 -6.63 59.95
C PHE A 7 31.76 -5.70 58.76
N GLY A 8 32.44 -6.19 57.73
CA GLY A 8 32.53 -5.49 56.46
C GLY A 8 31.19 -5.59 55.70
N LEU A 9 30.53 -4.44 55.51
CA LEU A 9 29.40 -4.29 54.62
C LEU A 9 29.87 -4.38 53.16
N SER A 10 29.63 -5.50 52.51
CA SER A 10 29.75 -5.62 51.06
C SER A 10 28.52 -4.97 50.42
N VAL A 11 28.71 -3.81 49.85
CA VAL A 11 27.71 -3.18 48.96
C VAL A 11 27.75 -3.97 47.66
N GLY A 12 26.79 -4.87 47.47
CA GLY A 12 26.52 -5.54 46.21
C GLY A 12 26.01 -4.54 45.18
N ALA A 13 26.87 -4.20 44.22
CA ALA A 13 26.44 -3.47 43.04
C ALA A 13 25.38 -4.31 42.27
N LEU A 14 24.14 -3.93 42.37
CA LEU A 14 23.10 -4.41 41.46
C LEU A 14 23.45 -3.95 40.04
N VAL A 15 24.06 -4.85 39.28
CA VAL A 15 24.19 -4.69 37.83
C VAL A 15 22.79 -4.77 37.28
N ALA A 16 22.21 -3.63 36.90
CA ALA A 16 20.98 -3.57 36.15
C ALA A 16 21.22 -4.28 34.79
N VAL A 17 20.79 -5.52 34.69
CA VAL A 17 20.72 -6.24 33.42
C VAL A 17 19.71 -5.45 32.56
N PRO A 18 20.11 -4.94 31.37
CA PRO A 18 19.16 -4.27 30.51
C PRO A 18 18.07 -5.29 30.16
N ALA A 19 16.80 -4.90 30.36
CA ALA A 19 15.62 -5.67 30.00
C ALA A 19 15.45 -5.69 28.46
N PHE A 20 16.33 -6.41 27.77
CA PHE A 20 16.26 -6.66 26.34
C PHE A 20 16.24 -8.17 26.06
N ALA A 21 15.06 -8.76 26.29
CA ALA A 21 14.73 -10.06 25.73
C ALA A 21 13.22 -10.17 25.46
N GLN A 22 12.56 -9.12 24.98
CA GLN A 22 11.35 -9.34 24.19
C GLN A 22 11.84 -9.74 22.80
N GLY A 23 11.63 -11.02 22.44
CA GLY A 23 11.98 -11.55 21.12
C GLY A 23 11.30 -10.71 20.02
N VAL A 24 11.95 -10.61 18.86
CA VAL A 24 11.38 -9.92 17.68
C VAL A 24 10.04 -10.56 17.34
N LYS A 25 8.96 -9.77 17.33
CA LYS A 25 7.62 -10.23 16.96
C LYS A 25 7.47 -10.27 15.46
N VAL A 26 7.23 -11.47 14.89
CA VAL A 26 6.97 -11.62 13.46
C VAL A 26 5.48 -11.38 13.18
N LEU A 27 5.20 -10.40 12.31
CA LEU A 27 3.85 -10.07 11.87
C LEU A 27 3.66 -10.50 10.42
N LYS A 28 2.62 -11.33 10.16
CA LYS A 28 2.29 -11.78 8.81
C LYS A 28 1.46 -10.74 8.08
N VAL A 29 1.84 -10.43 6.84
CA VAL A 29 1.15 -9.47 5.97
C VAL A 29 0.69 -10.14 4.68
N ALA A 30 -0.50 -9.77 4.22
CA ALA A 30 -0.98 -10.13 2.90
C ALA A 30 -0.22 -9.36 1.80
N ASN A 31 0.49 -10.07 0.92
CA ASN A 31 1.02 -9.49 -0.32
C ASN A 31 0.04 -9.79 -1.46
N THR A 32 -0.75 -8.80 -1.85
CA THR A 32 -1.83 -8.97 -2.85
C THR A 32 -1.35 -8.84 -4.30
N ALA A 33 -0.05 -8.74 -4.52
CA ALA A 33 0.56 -8.74 -5.85
C ALA A 33 0.71 -10.17 -6.44
N GLY A 34 0.43 -11.21 -5.66
CA GLY A 34 0.57 -12.61 -6.05
C GLY A 34 1.98 -13.16 -5.89
N VAL A 35 2.98 -12.37 -6.20
CA VAL A 35 4.41 -12.66 -6.03
C VAL A 35 5.12 -11.47 -5.39
N MET A 36 6.24 -11.73 -4.73
CA MET A 36 7.13 -10.66 -4.29
C MET A 36 7.87 -10.10 -5.50
N ASP A 37 7.78 -8.79 -5.71
CA ASP A 37 8.57 -8.09 -6.72
C ASP A 37 9.09 -6.75 -6.20
N ALA A 38 9.93 -6.06 -6.96
CA ALA A 38 10.58 -4.84 -6.52
C ALA A 38 9.63 -3.64 -6.35
N GLN A 39 8.35 -3.76 -6.71
CA GLN A 39 7.35 -2.73 -6.39
C GLN A 39 7.15 -2.58 -4.87
N GLN A 40 7.38 -3.64 -4.10
CA GLN A 40 7.29 -3.62 -2.64
C GLN A 40 8.54 -3.01 -1.97
N CYS A 41 9.55 -2.55 -2.72
CA CYS A 41 10.80 -2.02 -2.17
C CYS A 41 10.56 -0.90 -1.13
N PHE A 42 9.49 -0.11 -1.27
CA PHE A 42 9.17 0.99 -0.35
C PHE A 42 8.78 0.55 1.07
N VAL A 43 8.48 -0.72 1.28
CA VAL A 43 8.24 -1.30 2.61
C VAL A 43 9.26 -2.39 2.94
N THR A 44 9.74 -3.15 1.97
CA THR A 44 10.63 -4.29 2.21
C THR A 44 12.09 -3.90 2.39
N CYS A 45 12.55 -2.77 1.83
CA CYS A 45 13.95 -2.32 1.97
C CYS A 45 14.38 -2.21 3.44
N GLY A 46 13.47 -1.82 4.33
CA GLY A 46 13.72 -1.71 5.77
C GLY A 46 14.04 -3.02 6.48
N GLN A 47 13.80 -4.18 5.84
CA GLN A 47 14.21 -5.49 6.35
C GLN A 47 15.69 -5.80 6.10
N HIS A 48 16.36 -5.05 5.21
CA HIS A 48 17.79 -5.22 4.94
C HIS A 48 18.60 -5.06 6.22
N PRO A 49 19.59 -5.96 6.52
CA PRO A 49 20.35 -5.94 7.78
C PRO A 49 21.06 -4.62 8.10
N LYS A 50 21.54 -3.89 7.07
CA LYS A 50 22.18 -2.56 7.26
C LYS A 50 21.17 -1.46 7.59
N LEU A 51 19.89 -1.57 7.20
CA LEU A 51 18.82 -0.63 7.53
C LEU A 51 18.12 -1.04 8.81
N ASN A 52 17.70 -2.29 8.89
CA ASN A 52 17.19 -2.95 10.09
C ASN A 52 16.01 -2.22 10.75
N PHE A 53 15.20 -1.47 9.98
CA PHE A 53 14.16 -0.60 10.53
C PHE A 53 13.12 -1.37 11.33
N TYR A 54 12.74 -2.58 10.88
CA TYR A 54 11.76 -3.41 11.58
C TYR A 54 12.28 -3.98 12.89
N LYS A 55 13.49 -4.55 12.89
CA LYS A 55 14.06 -5.17 14.10
C LYS A 55 14.46 -4.14 15.14
N GLN A 56 14.83 -2.91 14.74
CA GLN A 56 15.02 -1.79 15.67
C GLN A 56 13.75 -1.47 16.46
N GLU A 57 12.58 -1.73 15.88
CA GLU A 57 11.27 -1.58 16.52
C GLU A 57 10.77 -2.88 17.20
N SER A 58 11.64 -3.90 17.34
CA SER A 58 11.31 -5.22 17.89
C SER A 58 10.22 -5.98 17.12
N VAL A 59 10.06 -5.72 15.83
CA VAL A 59 9.15 -6.43 14.92
C VAL A 59 9.90 -6.93 13.68
N ASP A 60 9.33 -7.90 12.99
CA ASP A 60 9.71 -8.31 11.63
C ASP A 60 8.45 -8.66 10.85
N VAL A 61 8.55 -8.76 9.53
CA VAL A 61 7.40 -8.97 8.64
C VAL A 61 7.63 -10.20 7.77
N GLU A 62 6.65 -11.10 7.76
CA GLU A 62 6.56 -12.24 6.85
C GLU A 62 5.45 -11.97 5.82
N TYR A 63 5.80 -11.98 4.52
CA TYR A 63 4.85 -11.75 3.44
C TYR A 63 4.19 -13.06 3.00
N VAL A 64 2.85 -13.08 3.02
CA VAL A 64 2.03 -14.20 2.54
C VAL A 64 1.43 -13.80 1.19
N ASN A 65 1.87 -14.45 0.12
CA ASN A 65 1.42 -14.13 -1.23
C ASN A 65 -0.06 -14.52 -1.44
N MET A 66 -0.82 -13.57 -1.97
CA MET A 66 -2.25 -13.69 -2.27
C MET A 66 -2.55 -13.04 -3.62
N THR A 67 -3.60 -13.49 -4.28
CA THR A 67 -3.94 -13.04 -5.63
C THR A 67 -4.92 -11.87 -5.68
N SER A 68 -5.50 -11.49 -4.53
CA SER A 68 -6.49 -10.40 -4.47
C SER A 68 -6.63 -9.80 -3.07
N ILE A 69 -7.13 -8.57 -3.02
CA ILE A 69 -7.51 -7.89 -1.76
C ILE A 69 -8.66 -8.63 -1.05
N THR A 70 -9.57 -9.25 -1.80
CA THR A 70 -10.65 -10.08 -1.21
C THR A 70 -10.09 -11.26 -0.44
N GLN A 71 -9.06 -11.92 -0.97
CA GLN A 71 -8.36 -13.00 -0.28
C GLN A 71 -7.64 -12.49 0.98
N ALA A 72 -7.03 -11.28 0.90
CA ALA A 72 -6.41 -10.64 2.05
C ALA A 72 -7.44 -10.36 3.16
N LEU A 73 -8.63 -9.86 2.81
CA LEU A 73 -9.72 -9.65 3.76
C LEU A 73 -10.11 -10.96 4.47
N GLN A 74 -10.32 -12.03 3.71
CA GLN A 74 -10.66 -13.35 4.28
C GLN A 74 -9.58 -13.86 5.22
N SER A 75 -8.31 -13.67 4.86
CA SER A 75 -7.17 -14.10 5.66
C SER A 75 -6.99 -13.27 6.95
N LEU A 76 -7.36 -11.99 6.93
CA LEU A 76 -7.47 -11.16 8.14
C LEU A 76 -8.58 -11.66 9.07
N MET A 77 -9.77 -11.95 8.52
CA MET A 77 -10.92 -12.46 9.28
C MET A 77 -10.63 -13.81 9.96
N THR A 78 -9.79 -14.63 9.34
CA THR A 78 -9.39 -15.97 9.86
C THR A 78 -8.07 -15.95 10.63
N ASN A 79 -7.48 -14.79 10.89
CA ASN A 79 -6.19 -14.60 11.57
C ASN A 79 -5.01 -15.35 10.91
N GLN A 80 -5.10 -15.64 9.61
CA GLN A 80 -3.98 -16.20 8.85
C GLN A 80 -2.89 -15.15 8.60
N VAL A 81 -3.29 -13.88 8.51
CA VAL A 81 -2.40 -12.72 8.49
C VAL A 81 -2.81 -11.72 9.57
N HIS A 82 -1.87 -10.89 10.02
CA HIS A 82 -2.08 -9.91 11.09
C HIS A 82 -2.49 -8.54 10.56
N PHE A 83 -2.09 -8.22 9.32
CA PHE A 83 -2.44 -6.99 8.65
C PHE A 83 -2.40 -7.16 7.13
N GLY A 84 -3.01 -6.24 6.38
CA GLY A 84 -2.99 -6.30 4.92
C GLY A 84 -3.51 -5.04 4.25
N PRO A 85 -3.14 -4.84 2.97
CA PRO A 85 -3.67 -3.74 2.18
C PRO A 85 -5.16 -3.90 1.97
N MET A 86 -5.88 -2.79 2.07
CA MET A 86 -7.32 -2.75 1.93
C MET A 86 -7.75 -1.52 1.15
N ALA A 87 -8.52 -1.72 0.08
CA ALA A 87 -9.16 -0.65 -0.66
C ALA A 87 -10.54 -0.34 -0.03
N PRO A 88 -10.97 0.93 0.04
CA PRO A 88 -12.27 1.30 0.59
C PRO A 88 -13.45 0.55 -0.05
N GLY A 89 -13.46 0.39 -1.37
CA GLY A 89 -14.50 -0.36 -2.09
C GLY A 89 -14.61 -1.85 -1.74
N ILE A 90 -13.65 -2.42 -1.01
CA ILE A 90 -13.71 -3.79 -0.48
C ILE A 90 -14.04 -3.77 1.01
N LEU A 91 -13.39 -2.89 1.78
CA LEU A 91 -13.57 -2.80 3.23
C LEU A 91 -14.98 -2.33 3.61
N LEU A 92 -15.48 -1.27 3.00
CA LEU A 92 -16.76 -0.65 3.36
C LEU A 92 -17.97 -1.59 3.15
N PRO A 93 -18.11 -2.29 1.99
CA PRO A 93 -19.16 -3.29 1.82
C PRO A 93 -19.03 -4.48 2.78
N ALA A 94 -17.82 -4.86 3.14
CA ALA A 94 -17.61 -5.94 4.12
C ALA A 94 -18.11 -5.54 5.50
N LEU A 95 -17.76 -4.32 5.98
CA LEU A 95 -18.23 -3.77 7.25
C LEU A 95 -19.75 -3.61 7.30
N ALA A 96 -20.38 -3.23 6.16
CA ALA A 96 -21.83 -3.09 6.07
C ALA A 96 -22.55 -4.45 6.14
N ARG A 97 -22.00 -5.48 5.52
CA ARG A 97 -22.60 -6.84 5.48
C ARG A 97 -22.42 -7.58 6.80
N GLU A 98 -21.31 -7.33 7.47
CA GLU A 98 -20.90 -8.01 8.69
C GLU A 98 -20.51 -6.96 9.75
N PRO A 99 -21.51 -6.40 10.48
CA PRO A 99 -21.25 -5.38 11.48
C PRO A 99 -20.39 -5.83 12.67
N SER A 100 -20.25 -7.16 12.86
CA SER A 100 -19.37 -7.76 13.87
C SER A 100 -17.91 -7.82 13.40
N LEU A 101 -17.63 -7.48 12.14
CA LEU A 101 -16.29 -7.47 11.60
C LEU A 101 -15.42 -6.41 12.28
N ASP A 102 -14.49 -6.87 13.10
CA ASP A 102 -13.66 -6.00 13.97
C ASP A 102 -12.39 -5.54 13.24
N LEU A 103 -12.54 -4.92 12.06
CA LEU A 103 -11.43 -4.36 11.28
C LEU A 103 -11.42 -2.83 11.33
N VAL A 104 -10.19 -2.27 11.25
CA VAL A 104 -9.97 -0.82 11.18
C VAL A 104 -8.80 -0.52 10.26
N ALA A 105 -8.94 0.51 9.42
CA ALA A 105 -7.86 1.09 8.63
C ALA A 105 -7.00 1.98 9.53
N VAL A 106 -5.69 1.71 9.63
CA VAL A 106 -4.81 2.36 10.61
C VAL A 106 -3.59 3.04 10.01
N TYR A 107 -3.31 2.79 8.74
CA TYR A 107 -2.16 3.38 8.07
C TYR A 107 -2.45 3.52 6.57
N GLU A 108 -2.53 4.74 6.09
CA GLU A 108 -2.64 5.04 4.67
C GLU A 108 -1.26 4.95 4.01
N TRP A 109 -1.02 3.92 3.23
CA TRP A 109 0.29 3.69 2.61
C TRP A 109 0.38 4.15 1.15
N LEU A 110 -0.76 4.42 0.51
CA LEU A 110 -0.86 5.07 -0.80
C LEU A 110 -1.81 6.28 -0.70
N PRO A 111 -1.31 7.43 -0.20
CA PRO A 111 -2.12 8.62 0.05
C PRO A 111 -2.50 9.39 -1.22
N ARG A 112 -2.05 8.94 -2.39
CA ARG A 112 -2.49 9.45 -3.68
C ARG A 112 -3.11 8.34 -4.50
N ASN A 113 -4.01 8.74 -5.40
CA ASN A 113 -4.65 7.79 -6.29
C ASN A 113 -3.64 7.23 -7.29
N ALA A 114 -3.55 5.91 -7.34
CA ALA A 114 -2.68 5.19 -8.26
C ALA A 114 -3.40 4.69 -9.52
N ASN A 115 -4.73 4.91 -9.63
CA ASN A 115 -5.48 4.46 -10.80
C ASN A 115 -5.28 5.39 -11.99
N VAL A 116 -5.34 4.82 -13.18
CA VAL A 116 -5.17 5.55 -14.46
C VAL A 116 -6.16 5.02 -15.50
N ILE A 117 -6.55 5.91 -16.41
CA ILE A 117 -7.27 5.57 -17.64
C ILE A 117 -6.29 5.68 -18.79
N CYS A 118 -6.03 4.60 -19.48
CA CYS A 118 -5.11 4.53 -20.62
C CYS A 118 -5.88 4.24 -21.90
N VAL A 119 -5.50 4.93 -22.98
CA VAL A 119 -6.07 4.74 -24.31
C VAL A 119 -4.96 4.82 -25.35
N LYS A 120 -5.20 4.32 -26.56
CA LYS A 120 -4.30 4.57 -27.71
C LYS A 120 -4.16 6.08 -27.99
N PRO A 121 -3.02 6.56 -28.46
CA PRO A 121 -2.80 8.00 -28.73
C PRO A 121 -3.88 8.66 -29.60
N GLY A 122 -4.41 7.96 -30.60
CA GLY A 122 -5.46 8.44 -31.50
C GLY A 122 -6.90 8.28 -31.01
N SER A 123 -7.13 7.75 -29.81
CA SER A 123 -8.48 7.50 -29.28
C SER A 123 -9.31 8.78 -29.14
N ALA A 124 -10.61 8.64 -29.45
CA ALA A 124 -11.59 9.72 -29.25
C ALA A 124 -11.92 9.96 -27.77
N ILE A 125 -11.62 9.03 -26.87
CA ILE A 125 -11.86 9.14 -25.43
C ILE A 125 -10.94 10.23 -24.87
N LYS A 126 -11.49 11.32 -24.34
CA LYS A 126 -10.76 12.50 -23.82
C LYS A 126 -10.96 12.69 -22.33
N SER A 127 -12.03 12.14 -21.77
CA SER A 127 -12.45 12.28 -20.38
C SER A 127 -13.03 10.97 -19.84
N ALA A 128 -13.23 10.90 -18.53
CA ALA A 128 -13.90 9.76 -17.89
C ALA A 128 -15.35 9.58 -18.39
N ALA A 129 -16.02 10.65 -18.81
CA ALA A 129 -17.39 10.57 -19.37
C ALA A 129 -17.45 9.74 -20.66
N ASP A 130 -16.40 9.77 -21.46
CA ASP A 130 -16.33 9.05 -22.74
C ASP A 130 -16.18 7.53 -22.58
N LEU A 131 -16.00 7.04 -21.35
CA LEU A 131 -15.98 5.60 -21.05
C LEU A 131 -17.36 4.97 -21.10
N ALA A 132 -18.45 5.76 -21.03
CA ALA A 132 -19.80 5.23 -21.07
C ALA A 132 -20.05 4.43 -22.36
N GLY A 133 -20.49 3.17 -22.20
CA GLY A 133 -20.77 2.27 -23.32
C GLY A 133 -19.54 1.74 -24.05
N LYS A 134 -18.33 1.87 -23.49
CA LYS A 134 -17.08 1.40 -24.11
C LYS A 134 -16.68 0.02 -23.62
N ARG A 135 -15.80 -0.62 -24.40
CA ARG A 135 -15.08 -1.85 -24.00
C ARG A 135 -13.90 -1.45 -23.12
N ILE A 136 -14.02 -1.75 -21.84
CA ILE A 136 -13.05 -1.39 -20.83
C ILE A 136 -12.17 -2.60 -20.53
N GLY A 137 -10.90 -2.51 -20.90
CA GLY A 137 -9.88 -3.48 -20.51
C GLY A 137 -9.60 -3.37 -19.00
N VAL A 138 -9.52 -4.51 -18.33
CA VAL A 138 -9.12 -4.67 -16.93
C VAL A 138 -8.17 -5.84 -16.83
N ARG A 139 -7.35 -5.94 -15.79
CA ARG A 139 -6.39 -7.06 -15.66
C ARG A 139 -7.10 -8.42 -15.49
N ASN A 140 -8.12 -8.45 -14.69
CA ASN A 140 -8.97 -9.63 -14.45
C ASN A 140 -10.38 -9.19 -14.00
N GLN A 141 -11.31 -10.12 -13.86
CA GLN A 141 -12.70 -9.83 -13.49
C GLN A 141 -12.88 -9.30 -12.04
N GLY A 142 -11.88 -9.43 -11.19
CA GLY A 142 -11.86 -8.86 -9.84
C GLY A 142 -11.02 -7.56 -9.74
N ASP A 143 -10.62 -6.98 -10.87
CA ASP A 143 -9.77 -5.79 -10.90
C ASP A 143 -10.49 -4.55 -10.35
N PRO A 144 -9.84 -3.76 -9.47
CA PRO A 144 -10.36 -2.48 -9.02
C PRO A 144 -10.74 -1.50 -10.15
N GLY A 145 -10.14 -1.62 -11.33
CA GLY A 145 -10.47 -0.81 -12.51
C GLY A 145 -11.96 -0.84 -12.88
N ILE A 146 -12.68 -1.94 -12.59
CA ILE A 146 -14.13 -2.03 -12.77
C ILE A 146 -14.83 -1.04 -11.83
N VAL A 147 -14.48 -1.06 -10.55
CA VAL A 147 -15.07 -0.16 -9.54
C VAL A 147 -14.70 1.29 -9.86
N VAL A 148 -13.44 1.56 -10.23
CA VAL A 148 -12.96 2.88 -10.64
C VAL A 148 -13.78 3.44 -11.80
N THR A 149 -14.02 2.65 -12.85
CA THR A 149 -14.84 3.08 -14.00
C THR A 149 -16.27 3.41 -13.57
N LYS A 150 -16.91 2.52 -12.81
CA LYS A 150 -18.27 2.72 -12.30
C LYS A 150 -18.38 3.98 -11.47
N THR A 151 -17.41 4.19 -10.54
CA THR A 151 -17.35 5.38 -9.70
C THR A 151 -17.30 6.66 -10.51
N MET A 152 -16.37 6.74 -11.47
CA MET A 152 -16.21 7.96 -12.27
C MET A 152 -17.43 8.26 -13.14
N LEU A 153 -18.07 7.22 -13.70
CA LEU A 153 -19.30 7.41 -14.48
C LEU A 153 -20.45 7.87 -13.57
N ALA A 154 -20.60 7.28 -12.39
CA ALA A 154 -21.63 7.65 -11.43
C ALA A 154 -21.45 9.11 -10.95
N GLU A 155 -20.24 9.55 -10.61
CA GLU A 155 -19.95 10.96 -10.27
C GLU A 155 -20.40 11.96 -11.35
N LEU A 156 -20.43 11.51 -12.61
CA LEU A 156 -20.84 12.31 -13.76
C LEU A 156 -22.33 12.12 -14.11
N GLY A 157 -23.10 11.40 -13.29
CA GLY A 157 -24.49 11.07 -13.54
C GLY A 157 -24.70 10.09 -14.72
N LEU A 158 -23.64 9.37 -15.11
CA LEU A 158 -23.66 8.41 -16.20
C LEU A 158 -23.78 6.98 -15.66
N LYS A 159 -24.29 6.06 -16.51
CA LYS A 159 -24.42 4.66 -16.16
C LYS A 159 -23.37 3.81 -16.85
N ASP A 160 -22.96 2.72 -16.19
CA ASP A 160 -22.04 1.73 -16.72
C ASP A 160 -22.74 0.52 -17.38
N ASP A 161 -24.07 0.53 -17.46
CA ASP A 161 -24.90 -0.59 -17.91
C ASP A 161 -24.61 -1.06 -19.36
N LYS A 162 -23.97 -0.21 -20.16
CA LYS A 162 -23.53 -0.52 -21.52
C LYS A 162 -22.02 -0.73 -21.65
N CYS A 163 -21.27 -0.62 -20.54
CA CYS A 163 -19.83 -0.90 -20.54
C CYS A 163 -19.60 -2.41 -20.57
N GLU A 164 -18.64 -2.83 -21.40
CA GLU A 164 -18.17 -4.21 -21.44
C GLU A 164 -16.79 -4.28 -20.74
N TYR A 165 -16.67 -5.06 -19.67
CA TYR A 165 -15.41 -5.24 -18.96
C TYR A 165 -14.69 -6.50 -19.44
N ILE A 166 -13.55 -6.32 -20.09
CA ILE A 166 -12.78 -7.38 -20.75
C ILE A 166 -11.48 -7.62 -20.00
N ALA A 167 -11.28 -8.83 -19.50
CA ALA A 167 -10.00 -9.23 -18.89
C ALA A 167 -8.93 -9.35 -19.99
N ILE A 168 -7.89 -8.49 -19.92
CA ILE A 168 -6.80 -8.42 -20.90
C ILE A 168 -5.43 -8.75 -20.31
N GLY A 169 -5.35 -9.02 -19.01
CA GLY A 169 -4.10 -9.29 -18.31
C GLY A 169 -3.28 -8.05 -18.01
N ASP A 170 -1.96 -8.23 -17.91
CA ASP A 170 -0.96 -7.19 -17.61
C ASP A 170 0.20 -7.27 -18.62
N GLY A 171 0.99 -6.20 -18.78
CA GLY A 171 2.15 -6.15 -19.66
C GLY A 171 1.84 -6.52 -21.11
N LEU A 172 2.52 -7.53 -21.65
CA LEU A 172 2.43 -7.90 -23.07
C LEU A 172 1.00 -8.30 -23.53
N PRO A 173 0.22 -9.12 -22.79
CA PRO A 173 -1.16 -9.44 -23.19
C PRO A 173 -2.06 -8.20 -23.23
N ALA A 174 -1.93 -7.29 -22.26
CA ALA A 174 -2.68 -6.04 -22.23
C ALA A 174 -2.28 -5.11 -23.38
N GLY A 175 -0.99 -4.98 -23.65
CA GLY A 175 -0.48 -4.22 -24.79
C GLY A 175 -1.04 -4.72 -26.10
N ALA A 176 -0.98 -6.04 -26.35
CA ALA A 176 -1.54 -6.65 -27.55
C ALA A 176 -3.05 -6.44 -27.69
N ALA A 177 -3.80 -6.48 -26.59
CA ALA A 177 -5.25 -6.23 -26.62
C ALA A 177 -5.57 -4.77 -27.01
N ILE A 178 -4.77 -3.81 -26.51
CA ILE A 178 -4.91 -2.39 -26.84
C ILE A 178 -4.52 -2.14 -28.31
N ASP A 179 -3.37 -2.64 -28.73
CA ASP A 179 -2.85 -2.43 -30.09
C ASP A 179 -3.76 -3.02 -31.17
N ASN A 180 -4.46 -4.14 -30.87
CA ASN A 180 -5.40 -4.80 -31.76
C ASN A 180 -6.87 -4.35 -31.60
N ASP A 181 -7.11 -3.21 -30.93
CA ASP A 181 -8.45 -2.64 -30.74
C ASP A 181 -9.48 -3.60 -30.10
N ARG A 182 -9.04 -4.54 -29.26
CA ARG A 182 -9.94 -5.41 -28.48
C ARG A 182 -10.67 -4.64 -27.39
N VAL A 183 -10.07 -3.55 -26.89
CA VAL A 183 -10.61 -2.64 -25.88
C VAL A 183 -10.47 -1.19 -26.34
N ASP A 184 -11.34 -0.34 -25.87
CA ASP A 184 -11.34 1.09 -26.19
C ASP A 184 -10.53 1.90 -25.17
N ALA A 185 -10.49 1.43 -23.93
CA ALA A 185 -9.68 1.98 -22.84
C ALA A 185 -9.18 0.85 -21.93
N PHE A 186 -8.07 1.08 -21.24
CA PHE A 186 -7.56 0.23 -20.15
C PHE A 186 -7.61 1.02 -18.86
N VAL A 187 -8.46 0.61 -17.91
CA VAL A 187 -8.57 1.22 -16.60
C VAL A 187 -7.87 0.33 -15.59
N THR A 188 -6.79 0.82 -15.03
CA THR A 188 -5.88 0.07 -14.20
C THR A 188 -5.13 1.00 -13.25
N PHE A 189 -3.98 0.60 -12.73
CA PHE A 189 -3.10 1.47 -11.95
C PHE A 189 -1.77 1.73 -12.68
N ASP A 190 -1.09 2.78 -12.25
CA ASP A 190 0.12 3.34 -12.84
C ASP A 190 1.19 2.31 -13.21
N THR A 191 1.52 1.38 -12.29
CA THR A 191 2.56 0.36 -12.56
C THR A 191 2.13 -0.69 -13.60
N ALA A 192 0.85 -1.02 -13.70
CA ALA A 192 0.34 -1.91 -14.73
C ALA A 192 0.37 -1.21 -16.11
N ALA A 193 -0.02 0.07 -16.18
CA ALA A 193 0.10 0.88 -17.38
C ALA A 193 1.57 1.01 -17.83
N ALA A 194 2.49 1.28 -16.90
CA ALA A 194 3.91 1.37 -17.19
C ALA A 194 4.49 0.05 -17.76
N ARG A 195 4.01 -1.12 -17.30
CA ARG A 195 4.40 -2.41 -17.89
C ARG A 195 3.93 -2.58 -19.33
N VAL A 196 2.75 -2.04 -19.65
CA VAL A 196 2.23 -2.02 -21.03
C VAL A 196 3.10 -1.12 -21.91
N GLU A 197 3.51 0.06 -21.41
CA GLU A 197 4.44 0.94 -22.14
C GLU A 197 5.83 0.29 -22.30
N LEU A 198 6.29 -0.45 -21.30
CA LEU A 198 7.59 -1.11 -21.32
C LEU A 198 7.71 -2.17 -22.42
N VAL A 199 6.62 -2.81 -22.80
CA VAL A 199 6.59 -3.77 -23.92
C VAL A 199 6.37 -3.11 -25.29
N GLY A 200 6.36 -1.76 -25.35
CA GLY A 200 6.36 -0.98 -26.57
C GLY A 200 5.00 -0.40 -27.00
N THR A 201 3.90 -0.76 -26.32
CA THR A 201 2.59 -0.18 -26.60
C THR A 201 2.55 1.29 -26.16
N LYS A 202 2.15 2.17 -27.07
CA LYS A 202 2.02 3.60 -26.78
C LYS A 202 0.68 3.90 -26.10
N LEU A 203 0.74 4.57 -24.96
CA LEU A 203 -0.44 4.97 -24.19
C LEU A 203 -0.59 6.48 -24.13
N ARG A 204 -1.82 6.95 -24.10
CA ARG A 204 -2.20 8.29 -23.68
C ARG A 204 -3.08 8.18 -22.44
N TYR A 205 -2.75 8.95 -21.43
CA TYR A 205 -3.49 9.01 -20.18
C TYR A 205 -4.64 9.98 -20.29
N VAL A 206 -5.80 9.58 -19.79
CA VAL A 206 -7.02 10.37 -19.71
C VAL A 206 -7.20 10.84 -18.28
N PRO A 207 -7.51 12.11 -18.03
CA PRO A 207 -7.73 12.61 -16.68
C PRO A 207 -8.83 11.83 -15.95
N LEU A 208 -8.57 11.49 -14.70
CA LEU A 208 -9.59 10.99 -13.77
C LEU A 208 -10.54 12.13 -13.38
N SER A 209 -11.69 11.79 -12.77
CA SER A 209 -12.56 12.81 -12.21
C SER A 209 -11.83 13.59 -11.07
N PRO A 210 -12.13 14.89 -10.88
CA PRO A 210 -11.45 15.70 -9.86
C PRO A 210 -11.59 15.14 -8.45
N LYS A 211 -12.76 14.61 -8.09
CA LYS A 211 -12.98 13.98 -6.77
C LYS A 211 -12.11 12.74 -6.59
N PHE A 212 -12.03 11.91 -7.61
CA PHE A 212 -11.26 10.67 -7.57
C PHE A 212 -9.75 10.93 -7.42
N ASN A 213 -9.25 12.04 -7.97
CA ASN A 213 -7.86 12.45 -7.83
C ASN A 213 -7.48 12.95 -6.42
N GLN A 214 -8.46 13.26 -5.57
CA GLN A 214 -8.22 13.86 -4.26
C GLN A 214 -8.13 12.86 -3.11
N VAL A 215 -8.46 11.59 -3.36
CA VAL A 215 -8.48 10.55 -2.35
C VAL A 215 -7.34 9.57 -2.53
N GLY A 216 -6.88 9.00 -1.43
CA GLY A 216 -5.91 7.90 -1.45
C GLY A 216 -6.52 6.62 -2.03
N SER A 217 -5.67 5.64 -2.27
CA SER A 217 -6.11 4.41 -2.93
C SER A 217 -6.01 3.17 -2.06
N SER A 218 -5.19 3.17 -1.02
CA SER A 218 -5.00 1.97 -0.21
C SER A 218 -4.53 2.25 1.21
N TRP A 219 -5.11 1.52 2.14
CA TRP A 219 -4.82 1.52 3.58
C TRP A 219 -4.35 0.15 4.03
N ILE A 220 -3.66 0.12 5.16
CA ILE A 220 -3.44 -1.11 5.91
C ILE A 220 -4.56 -1.25 6.93
N ALA A 221 -5.25 -2.38 6.89
CA ALA A 221 -6.26 -2.76 7.87
C ALA A 221 -5.73 -3.82 8.84
N VAL A 222 -6.19 -3.74 10.07
CA VAL A 222 -5.89 -4.67 11.17
C VAL A 222 -7.14 -4.99 11.97
N PRO A 223 -7.22 -6.14 12.66
CA PRO A 223 -8.24 -6.35 13.68
C PRO A 223 -8.07 -5.38 14.85
N ARG A 224 -9.15 -4.71 15.29
CA ARG A 224 -9.09 -3.76 16.43
C ARG A 224 -8.58 -4.41 17.71
N LYS A 225 -9.00 -5.66 17.95
CA LYS A 225 -8.54 -6.41 19.11
C LYS A 225 -7.01 -6.55 19.06
N ALA A 226 -6.44 -6.92 17.91
CA ALA A 226 -5.00 -7.05 17.75
C ALA A 226 -4.27 -5.71 17.97
N LEU A 227 -4.86 -4.60 17.51
CA LEU A 227 -4.32 -3.26 17.71
C LEU A 227 -4.22 -2.89 19.20
N LYS A 228 -5.23 -3.26 20.01
CA LYS A 228 -5.23 -3.05 21.47
C LYS A 228 -4.21 -3.95 22.18
N ASP A 229 -4.23 -5.24 21.87
CA ASP A 229 -3.41 -6.25 22.55
C ASP A 229 -1.91 -6.05 22.27
N ASP A 230 -1.56 -5.58 21.07
CA ASP A 230 -0.19 -5.49 20.59
C ASP A 230 0.19 -4.07 20.10
N ARG A 231 -0.41 -3.05 20.68
CA ARG A 231 -0.26 -1.65 20.25
C ARG A 231 1.18 -1.25 19.95
N LYS A 232 2.12 -1.61 20.84
CA LYS A 232 3.55 -1.29 20.68
C LYS A 232 4.14 -1.93 19.40
N ALA A 233 3.76 -3.16 19.08
CA ALA A 233 4.22 -3.83 17.88
C ALA A 233 3.70 -3.13 16.60
N TYR A 234 2.43 -2.68 16.59
CA TYR A 234 1.87 -1.95 15.45
C TYR A 234 2.45 -0.54 15.29
N VAL A 235 2.74 0.18 16.38
CA VAL A 235 3.49 1.45 16.32
C VAL A 235 4.85 1.22 15.70
N GLY A 236 5.60 0.21 16.15
CA GLY A 236 6.92 -0.15 15.62
C GLY A 236 6.84 -0.57 14.15
N LEU A 237 5.87 -1.40 13.79
CA LEU A 237 5.62 -1.82 12.41
C LEU A 237 5.45 -0.63 11.47
N PHE A 238 4.50 0.26 11.79
CA PHE A 238 4.18 1.38 10.91
C PHE A 238 5.27 2.44 10.89
N ARG A 239 6.02 2.63 11.99
CA ARG A 239 7.21 3.48 11.99
C ARG A 239 8.31 2.92 11.10
N ALA A 240 8.54 1.61 11.11
CA ALA A 240 9.48 0.96 10.21
C ALA A 240 9.04 1.08 8.74
N MET A 241 7.73 0.94 8.46
CA MET A 241 7.17 1.18 7.12
C MET A 241 7.37 2.64 6.69
N ALA A 242 7.10 3.62 7.55
CA ALA A 242 7.33 5.04 7.26
C ALA A 242 8.79 5.36 6.96
N LYS A 243 9.72 4.83 7.76
CA LYS A 243 11.18 4.93 7.50
C LYS A 243 11.55 4.30 6.15
N SER A 244 11.03 3.11 5.85
CA SER A 244 11.28 2.39 4.59
C SER A 244 10.74 3.18 3.40
N THR A 245 9.53 3.71 3.50
CA THR A 245 8.90 4.54 2.46
C THR A 245 9.73 5.81 2.19
N LEU A 246 10.14 6.52 3.22
CA LEU A 246 10.97 7.72 3.09
C LEU A 246 12.34 7.39 2.48
N PHE A 247 12.95 6.29 2.90
CA PHE A 247 14.21 5.79 2.34
C PHE A 247 14.07 5.52 0.84
N ALA A 248 13.06 4.75 0.44
CA ALA A 248 12.81 4.37 -0.95
C ALA A 248 12.48 5.59 -1.83
N HIS A 249 11.67 6.52 -1.32
CA HIS A 249 11.37 7.77 -2.02
C HIS A 249 12.63 8.63 -2.21
N SER A 250 13.54 8.66 -1.21
CA SER A 250 14.77 9.44 -1.27
C SER A 250 15.84 8.84 -2.19
N ASN A 251 15.91 7.51 -2.32
CA ASN A 251 16.83 6.82 -3.21
C ASN A 251 16.25 5.47 -3.65
N LEU A 252 15.59 5.48 -4.80
CA LEU A 252 14.90 4.31 -5.32
C LEU A 252 15.86 3.15 -5.68
N ASP A 253 17.06 3.46 -6.19
CA ASP A 253 18.06 2.43 -6.50
C ASP A 253 18.56 1.73 -5.24
N ALA A 254 18.84 2.49 -4.18
CA ALA A 254 19.20 1.93 -2.89
C ALA A 254 18.11 1.04 -2.32
N ALA A 255 16.84 1.41 -2.54
CA ALA A 255 15.69 0.60 -2.12
C ALA A 255 15.58 -0.70 -2.92
N PHE A 256 15.86 -0.68 -4.24
CA PHE A 256 15.94 -1.90 -5.04
C PHE A 256 17.07 -2.82 -4.56
N ASP A 257 18.25 -2.27 -4.34
CA ASP A 257 19.40 -3.04 -3.86
C ASP A 257 19.11 -3.69 -2.50
N ALA A 258 18.52 -2.94 -1.58
CA ALA A 258 18.14 -3.45 -0.28
C ALA A 258 17.03 -4.52 -0.40
N HIS A 259 16.04 -4.31 -1.27
CA HIS A 259 14.97 -5.27 -1.52
C HIS A 259 15.52 -6.58 -2.12
N TRP A 260 16.33 -6.50 -3.18
CA TRP A 260 16.90 -7.68 -3.83
C TRP A 260 17.88 -8.45 -2.97
N ALA A 261 18.53 -7.80 -2.00
CA ALA A 261 19.36 -8.49 -1.02
C ALA A 261 18.54 -9.34 -0.04
N VAL A 262 17.29 -8.93 0.25
CA VAL A 262 16.37 -9.67 1.13
C VAL A 262 15.52 -10.68 0.33
N TYR A 263 15.12 -10.32 -0.90
CA TYR A 263 14.26 -11.11 -1.80
C TYR A 263 14.94 -11.32 -3.16
N PRO A 264 16.03 -12.11 -3.22
CA PRO A 264 16.81 -12.31 -4.45
C PRO A 264 16.01 -12.97 -5.59
N GLU A 265 14.97 -13.74 -5.26
CA GLU A 265 14.07 -14.35 -6.22
C GLU A 265 13.24 -13.34 -7.01
N SER A 266 13.03 -12.13 -6.48
CA SER A 266 12.28 -11.05 -7.10
C SER A 266 13.10 -10.29 -8.16
N LYS A 267 14.42 -10.51 -8.22
CA LYS A 267 15.30 -9.87 -9.19
C LYS A 267 15.14 -10.54 -10.56
N PRO A 268 14.96 -9.79 -11.67
CA PRO A 268 14.87 -10.36 -13.00
C PRO A 268 16.15 -11.12 -13.38
N LYS A 269 16.03 -12.45 -13.60
CA LYS A 269 17.19 -13.34 -13.87
C LYS A 269 17.77 -13.19 -15.26
N SER A 270 16.98 -12.70 -16.22
CA SER A 270 17.35 -12.55 -17.63
C SER A 270 17.98 -11.20 -17.97
N LYS A 271 18.24 -10.34 -16.97
CA LYS A 271 18.70 -8.96 -17.13
C LYS A 271 19.94 -8.69 -16.28
N THR A 272 20.78 -7.78 -16.75
CA THR A 272 21.81 -7.17 -15.89
C THR A 272 21.18 -6.34 -14.79
N GLU A 273 21.92 -6.03 -13.74
CA GLU A 273 21.42 -5.19 -12.64
C GLU A 273 20.97 -3.82 -13.12
N ASP A 274 21.74 -3.21 -14.02
CA ASP A 274 21.41 -1.88 -14.55
C ASP A 274 20.14 -1.89 -15.42
N GLU A 275 19.93 -2.94 -16.21
CA GLU A 275 18.70 -3.13 -16.98
C GLU A 275 17.50 -3.32 -16.03
N ALA A 276 17.65 -4.14 -15.00
CA ALA A 276 16.62 -4.37 -14.01
C ALA A 276 16.25 -3.06 -13.25
N ARG A 277 17.25 -2.28 -12.82
CA ARG A 277 17.01 -0.96 -12.18
C ARG A 277 16.34 0.01 -13.13
N LYS A 278 16.77 0.09 -14.38
CA LYS A 278 16.18 0.97 -15.40
C LYS A 278 14.71 0.64 -15.63
N GLU A 279 14.38 -0.65 -15.75
CA GLU A 279 13.01 -1.13 -15.89
C GLU A 279 12.18 -0.78 -14.68
N MET A 280 12.66 -1.09 -13.48
CA MET A 280 11.91 -0.78 -12.24
C MET A 280 11.74 0.72 -11.99
N ARG A 281 12.75 1.55 -12.31
CA ARG A 281 12.59 3.00 -12.28
C ARG A 281 11.49 3.47 -13.23
N PHE A 282 11.39 2.88 -14.40
CA PHE A 282 10.32 3.19 -15.35
C PHE A 282 8.95 2.78 -14.83
N ILE A 283 8.82 1.56 -14.29
CA ILE A 283 7.57 1.05 -13.72
C ILE A 283 7.11 1.91 -12.53
N LEU A 284 8.03 2.37 -11.69
CA LEU A 284 7.72 3.13 -10.49
C LEU A 284 7.81 4.66 -10.66
N LYS A 285 7.96 5.17 -11.89
CA LYS A 285 8.16 6.60 -12.17
C LYS A 285 7.09 7.50 -11.52
N ASP A 286 5.82 7.07 -11.60
CA ASP A 286 4.67 7.76 -11.03
C ASP A 286 4.32 7.24 -9.63
N ARG A 287 4.44 5.92 -9.42
CA ARG A 287 4.13 5.25 -8.17
C ARG A 287 4.93 5.79 -6.99
N LYS A 288 6.19 6.10 -7.16
CA LYS A 288 7.05 6.61 -6.09
C LYS A 288 6.51 7.93 -5.50
N GLU A 289 5.89 8.79 -6.33
CA GLU A 289 5.24 10.01 -5.85
C GLU A 289 3.94 9.71 -5.09
N ASN A 290 3.27 8.60 -5.41
CA ASN A 290 2.04 8.17 -4.74
C ASN A 290 2.27 7.58 -3.34
N TRP A 291 3.53 7.31 -2.95
CA TRP A 291 3.89 6.94 -1.57
C TRP A 291 3.90 8.12 -0.61
N MET A 292 3.96 9.34 -1.14
CA MET A 292 4.05 10.57 -0.36
C MET A 292 2.75 11.37 -0.49
N ARG A 293 2.36 12.05 0.57
CA ARG A 293 1.25 13.00 0.52
C ARG A 293 1.56 14.15 -0.44
N ARG A 294 0.52 14.77 -0.98
CA ARG A 294 0.70 15.99 -1.78
C ARG A 294 1.24 17.11 -0.90
N ALA A 295 2.03 18.01 -1.49
CA ALA A 295 2.63 19.11 -0.74
C ALA A 295 1.58 20.09 -0.16
N ASP A 296 0.37 20.14 -0.75
CA ASP A 296 -0.76 20.95 -0.30
C ASP A 296 -1.65 20.25 0.76
N ASP A 297 -1.38 19.01 1.09
CA ASP A 297 -2.08 18.31 2.17
C ASP A 297 -1.69 18.91 3.54
N PRO A 298 -2.65 19.32 4.37
CA PRO A 298 -2.37 19.90 5.68
C PRO A 298 -1.73 18.89 6.66
N ASP A 299 -1.93 17.59 6.45
CA ASP A 299 -1.35 16.54 7.29
C ASP A 299 -0.25 15.80 6.53
N GLN A 300 1.01 16.12 6.85
CA GLN A 300 2.20 15.51 6.23
C GLN A 300 2.73 14.29 6.98
N ARG A 301 1.96 13.74 7.93
CA ARG A 301 2.35 12.55 8.68
C ARG A 301 2.12 11.29 7.84
N PHE A 302 3.08 10.38 7.85
CA PHE A 302 2.93 9.07 7.24
C PHE A 302 1.77 8.31 7.88
N GLY A 303 0.94 7.72 7.05
CA GLY A 303 -0.15 6.85 7.47
C GLY A 303 -1.42 7.55 7.93
N ALA A 304 -1.43 8.88 8.08
CA ALA A 304 -2.60 9.62 8.54
C ALA A 304 -3.77 9.48 7.54
N SER A 305 -4.99 9.54 8.04
CA SER A 305 -6.24 9.57 7.26
C SER A 305 -7.13 10.71 7.72
N SER A 306 -8.04 11.18 6.88
CA SER A 306 -9.00 12.20 7.24
C SER A 306 -10.45 11.68 7.25
N LEU A 307 -11.27 12.25 8.13
CA LEU A 307 -12.71 11.94 8.16
C LEU A 307 -13.40 12.34 6.85
N ALA A 308 -12.98 13.45 6.25
CA ALA A 308 -13.54 13.95 4.98
C ALA A 308 -13.28 12.95 3.85
N GLU A 309 -12.09 12.39 3.79
CA GLU A 309 -11.70 11.36 2.82
C GLU A 309 -12.53 10.08 2.99
N TRP A 310 -12.69 9.58 4.20
CA TRP A 310 -13.50 8.37 4.46
C TRP A 310 -14.98 8.59 4.17
N LYS A 311 -15.54 9.78 4.44
CA LYS A 311 -16.89 10.14 4.00
C LYS A 311 -17.02 10.11 2.49
N ALA A 312 -16.06 10.70 1.76
CA ALA A 312 -16.05 10.65 0.29
C ALA A 312 -16.00 9.20 -0.23
N HIS A 313 -15.20 8.33 0.39
CA HIS A 313 -15.16 6.91 0.03
C HIS A 313 -16.47 6.17 0.33
N ILE A 314 -17.16 6.49 1.43
CA ILE A 314 -18.47 5.91 1.73
C ILE A 314 -19.49 6.31 0.67
N ASP A 315 -19.57 7.59 0.31
CA ASP A 315 -20.49 8.09 -0.70
C ASP A 315 -20.26 7.43 -2.05
N VAL A 316 -19.01 7.39 -2.49
CA VAL A 316 -18.58 6.74 -3.73
C VAL A 316 -18.90 5.23 -3.72
N THR A 317 -18.60 4.55 -2.61
CA THR A 317 -18.86 3.11 -2.51
C THR A 317 -20.37 2.81 -2.44
N ALA A 318 -21.15 3.64 -1.77
CA ALA A 318 -22.61 3.51 -1.72
C ALA A 318 -23.23 3.50 -3.14
N GLU A 319 -22.75 4.40 -3.96
CA GLU A 319 -23.23 4.52 -5.34
C GLU A 319 -22.75 3.36 -6.21
N THR A 320 -21.47 3.05 -6.20
CA THR A 320 -20.84 2.06 -7.10
C THR A 320 -21.18 0.61 -6.76
N ALA A 321 -21.31 0.30 -5.46
CA ALA A 321 -21.71 -1.02 -4.98
C ALA A 321 -23.22 -1.19 -4.90
N LYS A 322 -24.01 -0.15 -5.26
CA LYS A 322 -25.49 -0.12 -5.13
C LYS A 322 -25.93 -0.40 -3.69
N LEU A 323 -25.28 0.24 -2.72
CA LEU A 323 -25.56 0.14 -1.28
C LEU A 323 -26.06 1.49 -0.77
N PRO A 324 -27.28 1.93 -1.07
CA PRO A 324 -27.78 3.29 -0.78
C PRO A 324 -27.79 3.62 0.72
N ASP A 325 -27.86 2.60 1.58
CA ASP A 325 -27.84 2.76 3.02
C ASP A 325 -26.44 2.63 3.65
N LEU A 326 -25.38 2.56 2.86
CA LEU A 326 -24.01 2.34 3.36
C LEU A 326 -23.62 3.36 4.43
N ALA A 327 -23.92 4.64 4.21
CA ALA A 327 -23.62 5.71 5.17
C ALA A 327 -24.40 5.60 6.52
N LYS A 328 -25.51 4.84 6.54
CA LYS A 328 -26.22 4.51 7.78
C LYS A 328 -25.69 3.25 8.45
N GLN A 329 -25.10 2.33 7.68
CA GLN A 329 -24.58 1.06 8.16
C GLN A 329 -23.12 1.16 8.63
N VAL A 330 -22.35 2.09 8.05
CA VAL A 330 -20.91 2.26 8.32
C VAL A 330 -20.64 3.66 8.85
N ASP A 331 -20.21 3.74 10.10
CA ASP A 331 -19.80 5.01 10.73
C ASP A 331 -18.37 5.36 10.30
N ALA A 332 -18.20 6.43 9.53
CA ALA A 332 -16.89 6.91 9.04
C ALA A 332 -15.87 7.09 10.17
N ASN A 333 -16.30 7.50 11.38
CA ASN A 333 -15.41 7.67 12.53
C ASN A 333 -14.87 6.34 13.08
N LYS A 334 -15.49 5.23 12.70
CA LYS A 334 -15.09 3.89 13.13
C LYS A 334 -14.34 3.10 12.09
N VAL A 335 -14.33 3.53 10.82
CA VAL A 335 -13.64 2.80 9.74
C VAL A 335 -12.13 2.91 9.86
N PHE A 336 -11.63 4.06 10.30
CA PHE A 336 -10.21 4.33 10.42
C PHE A 336 -9.83 4.77 11.83
N SER A 337 -8.52 4.77 12.11
CA SER A 337 -7.97 5.32 13.36
C SER A 337 -6.61 5.95 13.12
N ASN A 338 -6.44 7.17 13.62
CA ASN A 338 -5.14 7.86 13.66
C ASN A 338 -4.44 7.74 15.03
N GLU A 339 -4.92 6.88 15.93
CA GLU A 339 -4.43 6.79 17.31
C GLU A 339 -2.95 6.41 17.45
N LEU A 340 -2.33 5.83 16.41
CA LEU A 340 -0.92 5.48 16.38
C LEU A 340 -0.05 6.51 15.65
N ILE A 341 -0.66 7.40 14.85
CA ILE A 341 0.03 8.19 13.82
C ILE A 341 1.08 9.14 14.41
N ASP A 342 0.80 9.76 15.55
CA ASP A 342 1.77 10.63 16.20
C ASP A 342 3.04 9.88 16.62
N GLU A 343 2.88 8.70 17.23
CA GLU A 343 4.01 7.86 17.64
C GLU A 343 4.73 7.25 16.42
N VAL A 344 4.00 6.86 15.38
CA VAL A 344 4.56 6.34 14.12
C VAL A 344 5.52 7.35 13.49
N ASN A 345 5.20 8.64 13.57
CA ASN A 345 6.01 9.70 12.96
C ASN A 345 7.16 10.23 13.86
N GLN A 346 7.36 9.65 15.05
CA GLN A 346 8.48 9.99 15.93
C GLN A 346 9.79 9.34 15.48
N PHE A 347 10.38 9.85 14.42
CA PHE A 347 11.72 9.47 13.94
C PHE A 347 12.38 10.63 13.20
N ASP A 348 13.71 10.60 13.13
CA ASP A 348 14.50 11.60 12.43
C ASP A 348 14.43 11.36 10.91
N LYS A 349 13.65 12.20 10.22
CA LYS A 349 13.45 12.12 8.76
C LYS A 349 14.76 12.44 8.00
N GLU A 350 15.50 13.43 8.46
CA GLU A 350 16.76 13.84 7.81
C GLU A 350 17.82 12.74 7.91
N ALA A 351 17.89 12.04 9.03
CA ALA A 351 18.78 10.90 9.18
C ALA A 351 18.44 9.78 8.18
N ILE A 352 17.15 9.49 7.95
CA ILE A 352 16.71 8.50 6.95
C ILE A 352 17.08 8.95 5.53
N ILE A 353 16.87 10.21 5.19
CA ILE A 353 17.22 10.78 3.87
C ILE A 353 18.75 10.71 3.65
N ALA A 354 19.54 11.08 4.65
CA ALA A 354 21.01 10.99 4.59
C ALA A 354 21.48 9.54 4.41
N MET A 355 20.87 8.62 5.16
CA MET A 355 21.13 7.18 5.04
C MET A 355 20.83 6.66 3.64
N ALA A 356 19.69 7.05 3.03
CA ALA A 356 19.33 6.66 1.69
C ALA A 356 20.34 7.15 0.64
N LYS A 357 20.79 8.39 0.75
CA LYS A 357 21.80 8.98 -0.17
C LYS A 357 23.16 8.28 -0.09
N GLY A 358 23.54 7.82 1.09
CA GLY A 358 24.84 7.16 1.34
C GLY A 358 24.80 5.63 1.25
N PHE A 359 23.65 5.01 1.03
CA PHE A 359 23.50 3.57 1.12
C PHE A 359 24.23 2.82 0.01
N LYS A 360 24.97 1.77 0.42
CA LYS A 360 25.59 0.78 -0.48
C LYS A 360 25.36 -0.61 0.11
N VAL A 361 24.97 -1.56 -0.73
CA VAL A 361 24.72 -2.96 -0.32
C VAL A 361 26.01 -3.69 0.03
N SER A 362 27.10 -3.43 -0.69
CA SER A 362 28.43 -4.04 -0.52
C SER A 362 29.16 -3.53 0.71
#